data_e405a763edaff4c4247e139dd42dbc46
#
_entry.id   e405a763edaff4c4247e139dd42dbc46
#
_cell.length_a   1.000
_cell.length_b   1.000
_cell.length_c   1.000
_cell.angle_alpha   90.00
_cell.angle_beta   90.00
_cell.angle_gamma   90.00
#
_symmetry.space_group_name_H-M   'P 1'
#
loop_
_entity.id
_entity.type
_entity.pdbx_description
1 polymer ?
#
loop_
_entity_poly.entity_id
_entity_poly.type
_entity_poly.pdbx_seq_one_letter_code
_entity_poly.pdbx_strand_id
1 'polypeptide(L)'
;MSDLSTAKKVLDVGCGWNKTPGAIGIDSNAKSHADVIHDLGVVPYPFADNEFDEIVCRHVAEHVPDVMAFVTELYRITKPGGRLNILTPHYSNPDWATDPTHKNHFNSYSFNCFIDDRQLFPFYTEVKLKPIRTYVSLANLWRAVGLELIVNLDQHWPSCRFTRKFWEFYLSAVMRGKELQFTLEVLK
;
A
#
# COMPACT_ATOMS: atom_id res chain seq x y z
N MET A 1 11.33 29.51 22.48
CA MET A 1 12.08 28.33 22.01
C MET A 1 11.33 27.84 20.80
N SER A 2 11.88 28.10 19.61
CA SER A 2 11.27 27.72 18.33
C SER A 2 11.29 26.19 18.21
N ASP A 3 10.11 25.63 18.11
CA ASP A 3 9.86 24.21 17.78
C ASP A 3 10.53 23.90 16.44
N LEU A 4 11.71 23.29 16.48
CA LEU A 4 12.32 22.71 15.30
C LEU A 4 11.47 21.49 14.94
N SER A 5 10.41 21.72 14.15
CA SER A 5 9.69 20.66 13.45
C SER A 5 10.74 19.84 12.70
N THR A 6 11.17 18.72 13.28
CA THR A 6 12.05 17.78 12.60
C THR A 6 11.33 17.31 11.35
N ALA A 7 11.94 17.59 10.18
CA ALA A 7 11.38 17.17 8.90
C ALA A 7 11.10 15.66 8.94
N LYS A 8 9.91 15.23 8.47
CA LYS A 8 9.54 13.83 8.42
C LYS A 8 10.57 13.02 7.64
N LYS A 9 11.02 11.91 8.20
CA LYS A 9 11.87 10.95 7.50
C LYS A 9 11.02 10.00 6.67
N VAL A 10 11.13 10.11 5.36
CA VAL A 10 10.31 9.36 4.39
C VAL A 10 11.19 8.35 3.66
N LEU A 11 10.70 7.11 3.52
CA LEU A 11 11.28 6.09 2.65
C LEU A 11 10.39 5.89 1.42
N ASP A 12 10.99 5.88 0.23
CA ASP A 12 10.33 5.50 -1.03
C ASP A 12 10.84 4.11 -1.45
N VAL A 13 9.99 3.10 -1.27
CA VAL A 13 10.31 1.70 -1.55
C VAL A 13 9.96 1.37 -2.99
N GLY A 14 10.95 0.84 -3.74
CA GLY A 14 10.84 0.63 -5.17
C GLY A 14 10.73 1.95 -5.92
N CYS A 15 11.57 2.93 -5.56
CA CYS A 15 11.46 4.30 -6.03
C CYS A 15 11.68 4.47 -7.55
N GLY A 16 12.35 3.51 -8.20
CA GLY A 16 12.64 3.56 -9.63
C GLY A 16 13.28 4.89 -10.07
N TRP A 17 12.76 5.44 -11.17
CA TRP A 17 13.17 6.74 -11.72
C TRP A 17 12.39 7.93 -11.12
N ASN A 18 11.30 7.67 -10.40
CA ASN A 18 10.36 8.68 -9.89
C ASN A 18 10.39 8.76 -8.36
N LYS A 19 11.59 8.82 -7.77
CA LYS A 19 11.75 8.94 -6.33
C LYS A 19 11.00 10.15 -5.78
N THR A 20 10.29 9.94 -4.69
CA THR A 20 9.60 11.01 -3.94
C THR A 20 10.60 12.09 -3.50
N PRO A 21 10.37 13.37 -3.81
CA PRO A 21 11.29 14.44 -3.42
C PRO A 21 11.51 14.47 -1.90
N GLY A 22 12.78 14.52 -1.49
CA GLY A 22 13.18 14.54 -0.09
C GLY A 22 13.13 13.18 0.64
N ALA A 23 12.67 12.10 -0.02
CA ALA A 23 12.71 10.77 0.55
C ALA A 23 14.06 10.07 0.33
N ILE A 24 14.38 9.14 1.22
CA ILE A 24 15.39 8.12 0.98
C ILE A 24 14.76 7.08 0.05
N GLY A 25 15.44 6.74 -1.05
CA GLY A 25 14.96 5.72 -2.01
C GLY A 25 15.66 4.39 -1.79
N ILE A 26 14.91 3.29 -1.80
CA ILE A 26 15.44 1.92 -1.88
C ILE A 26 14.87 1.23 -3.12
N ASP A 27 15.72 0.53 -3.88
CA ASP A 27 15.33 -0.17 -5.10
C ASP A 27 16.33 -1.30 -5.41
N SER A 28 15.87 -2.35 -6.09
CA SER A 28 16.74 -3.43 -6.56
C SER A 28 17.54 -3.05 -7.81
N ASN A 29 17.08 -2.07 -8.58
CA ASN A 29 17.71 -1.64 -9.82
C ASN A 29 18.83 -0.63 -9.57
N ALA A 30 20.07 -1.02 -9.81
CA ALA A 30 21.23 -0.15 -9.64
C ALA A 30 21.24 1.10 -10.60
N LYS A 31 20.36 1.13 -11.60
CA LYS A 31 20.18 2.28 -12.49
C LYS A 31 19.06 3.22 -12.05
N SER A 32 18.34 2.90 -10.98
CA SER A 32 17.28 3.75 -10.42
C SER A 32 17.86 5.00 -9.73
N HIS A 33 16.97 5.86 -9.24
CA HIS A 33 17.34 7.01 -8.40
C HIS A 33 17.40 6.65 -6.91
N ALA A 34 17.60 5.37 -6.58
CA ALA A 34 17.68 4.92 -5.20
C ALA A 34 18.99 5.38 -4.53
N ASP A 35 18.90 5.69 -3.23
CA ASP A 35 20.04 5.96 -2.37
C ASP A 35 20.63 4.65 -1.83
N VAL A 36 19.78 3.60 -1.73
CA VAL A 36 20.15 2.27 -1.26
C VAL A 36 19.72 1.24 -2.30
N ILE A 37 20.68 0.46 -2.80
CA ILE A 37 20.41 -0.66 -3.71
C ILE A 37 20.24 -1.94 -2.88
N HIS A 38 19.03 -2.53 -2.93
CA HIS A 38 18.71 -3.72 -2.16
C HIS A 38 17.58 -4.51 -2.84
N ASP A 39 17.66 -5.83 -2.82
CA ASP A 39 16.59 -6.69 -3.30
C ASP A 39 15.41 -6.66 -2.31
N LEU A 40 14.27 -6.12 -2.75
CA LEU A 40 13.08 -5.96 -1.91
C LEU A 40 12.41 -7.30 -1.52
N GLY A 41 12.80 -8.40 -2.14
CA GLY A 41 12.43 -9.76 -1.74
C GLY A 41 13.26 -10.32 -0.59
N VAL A 42 14.33 -9.63 -0.18
CA VAL A 42 15.25 -10.07 0.87
C VAL A 42 15.09 -9.19 2.11
N VAL A 43 14.76 -9.80 3.24
CA VAL A 43 14.66 -9.12 4.54
C VAL A 43 15.77 -9.62 5.48
N PRO A 44 16.26 -8.79 6.44
CA PRO A 44 15.83 -7.43 6.73
C PRO A 44 16.41 -6.40 5.76
N TYR A 45 15.70 -5.27 5.56
CA TYR A 45 16.23 -4.11 4.85
C TYR A 45 17.32 -3.42 5.68
N PRO A 46 18.29 -2.72 5.04
CA PRO A 46 19.43 -2.12 5.74
C PRO A 46 19.05 -0.83 6.48
N PHE A 47 17.97 -0.87 7.24
CA PHE A 47 17.45 0.23 8.06
C PHE A 47 17.17 -0.26 9.48
N ALA A 48 17.27 0.68 10.44
CA ALA A 48 16.98 0.41 11.83
C ALA A 48 15.46 0.25 12.08
N ASP A 49 15.09 -0.37 13.20
CA ASP A 49 13.72 -0.41 13.69
C ASP A 49 13.24 1.02 13.97
N ASN A 50 11.97 1.31 13.63
CA ASN A 50 11.33 2.60 13.91
C ASN A 50 12.10 3.81 13.36
N GLU A 51 12.64 3.68 12.16
CA GLU A 51 13.47 4.71 11.55
C GLU A 51 12.66 5.76 10.80
N PHE A 52 11.57 5.38 10.13
CA PHE A 52 10.81 6.24 9.24
C PHE A 52 9.47 6.70 9.81
N ASP A 53 9.12 7.97 9.55
CA ASP A 53 7.81 8.52 9.88
C ASP A 53 6.77 8.14 8.84
N GLU A 54 7.21 7.91 7.59
CA GLU A 54 6.33 7.59 6.47
C GLU A 54 7.04 6.70 5.44
N ILE A 55 6.34 5.71 4.93
CA ILE A 55 6.78 4.88 3.81
C ILE A 55 5.83 5.09 2.64
N VAL A 56 6.41 5.32 1.46
CA VAL A 56 5.72 5.34 0.17
C VAL A 56 6.14 4.10 -0.60
N CYS A 57 5.17 3.35 -1.12
CA CYS A 57 5.37 2.13 -1.88
C CYS A 57 4.40 2.14 -3.06
N ARG A 58 4.92 2.34 -4.27
CA ARG A 58 4.12 2.45 -5.50
C ARG A 58 4.51 1.37 -6.48
N HIS A 59 3.56 0.48 -6.80
CA HIS A 59 3.75 -0.60 -7.76
C HIS A 59 4.95 -1.50 -7.41
N VAL A 60 4.98 -1.98 -6.17
CA VAL A 60 6.02 -2.90 -5.65
C VAL A 60 5.41 -4.14 -5.02
N ALA A 61 4.34 -3.98 -4.24
CA ALA A 61 3.74 -5.08 -3.49
C ALA A 61 3.31 -6.24 -4.41
N GLU A 62 2.92 -5.95 -5.65
CA GLU A 62 2.57 -6.95 -6.66
C GLU A 62 3.74 -7.79 -7.16
N HIS A 63 4.99 -7.32 -6.99
CA HIS A 63 6.20 -7.99 -7.47
C HIS A 63 6.92 -8.81 -6.41
N VAL A 64 6.73 -8.52 -5.11
CA VAL A 64 7.47 -9.19 -4.04
C VAL A 64 7.13 -10.68 -3.95
N PRO A 65 8.10 -11.54 -3.61
CA PRO A 65 7.85 -12.97 -3.50
C PRO A 65 6.97 -13.36 -2.30
N ASP A 66 7.04 -12.58 -1.21
CA ASP A 66 6.32 -12.81 0.04
C ASP A 66 5.78 -11.49 0.60
N VAL A 67 4.47 -11.29 0.47
CA VAL A 67 3.76 -10.10 0.96
C VAL A 67 3.77 -10.01 2.48
N MET A 68 3.72 -11.16 3.18
CA MET A 68 3.74 -11.17 4.65
C MET A 68 5.08 -10.69 5.18
N ALA A 69 6.19 -11.22 4.66
CA ALA A 69 7.54 -10.78 5.02
C ALA A 69 7.74 -9.30 4.66
N PHE A 70 7.30 -8.89 3.47
CA PHE A 70 7.38 -7.50 3.00
C PHE A 70 6.67 -6.52 3.94
N VAL A 71 5.40 -6.77 4.28
CA VAL A 71 4.63 -5.87 5.17
C VAL A 71 5.19 -5.89 6.59
N THR A 72 5.66 -7.04 7.08
CA THR A 72 6.32 -7.15 8.39
C THR A 72 7.58 -6.29 8.43
N GLU A 73 8.34 -6.25 7.36
CA GLU A 73 9.55 -5.44 7.27
C GLU A 73 9.22 -3.94 7.21
N LEU A 74 8.23 -3.54 6.39
CA LEU A 74 7.76 -2.14 6.38
C LEU A 74 7.27 -1.71 7.78
N TYR A 75 6.56 -2.59 8.47
CA TYR A 75 6.13 -2.36 9.85
C TYR A 75 7.33 -2.19 10.78
N ARG A 76 8.35 -3.06 10.71
CA ARG A 76 9.55 -3.01 11.56
C ARG A 76 10.24 -1.64 11.47
N ILE A 77 10.50 -1.16 10.25
CA ILE A 77 11.26 0.07 10.01
C ILE A 77 10.45 1.36 10.19
N THR A 78 9.12 1.27 10.24
CA THR A 78 8.24 2.43 10.45
C THR A 78 8.07 2.68 11.95
N LYS A 79 8.10 3.95 12.37
CA LYS A 79 7.85 4.38 13.75
C LYS A 79 6.43 4.05 14.21
N PRO A 80 6.18 3.88 15.52
CA PRO A 80 4.83 3.89 16.07
C PRO A 80 4.07 5.15 15.63
N GLY A 81 2.83 5.01 15.15
CA GLY A 81 2.03 6.10 14.58
C GLY A 81 2.49 6.57 13.19
N GLY A 82 3.55 5.98 12.64
CA GLY A 82 4.01 6.25 11.27
C GLY A 82 3.05 5.69 10.22
N ARG A 83 3.22 6.08 8.95
CA ARG A 83 2.29 5.78 7.87
C ARG A 83 2.90 4.91 6.78
N LEU A 84 2.15 3.93 6.32
CA LEU A 84 2.40 3.16 5.11
C LEU A 84 1.43 3.62 4.02
N ASN A 85 1.93 4.17 2.92
CA ASN A 85 1.16 4.52 1.73
C ASN A 85 1.49 3.53 0.62
N ILE A 86 0.58 2.62 0.34
CA ILE A 86 0.76 1.55 -0.65
C ILE A 86 -0.18 1.79 -1.82
N LEU A 87 0.38 1.85 -3.02
CA LEU A 87 -0.34 1.90 -4.29
C LEU A 87 -0.01 0.63 -5.08
N THR A 88 -1.03 -0.11 -5.51
CA THR A 88 -0.88 -1.36 -6.26
C THR A 88 -2.06 -1.55 -7.22
N PRO A 89 -1.92 -2.30 -8.33
CA PRO A 89 -3.03 -2.59 -9.22
C PRO A 89 -4.14 -3.37 -8.53
N HIS A 90 -5.38 -3.07 -8.89
CA HIS A 90 -6.51 -3.91 -8.51
C HIS A 90 -6.50 -5.22 -9.32
N TYR A 91 -6.86 -6.36 -8.71
CA TYR A 91 -6.83 -7.67 -9.38
C TYR A 91 -7.66 -7.73 -10.67
N SER A 92 -8.71 -6.93 -10.79
CA SER A 92 -9.55 -6.88 -11.99
C SER A 92 -9.04 -5.92 -13.09
N ASN A 93 -7.91 -5.23 -12.85
CA ASN A 93 -7.25 -4.41 -13.85
C ASN A 93 -6.64 -5.31 -14.92
N PRO A 94 -7.02 -5.18 -16.21
CA PRO A 94 -6.40 -5.98 -17.28
C PRO A 94 -4.91 -5.70 -17.44
N ASP A 95 -4.45 -4.49 -17.08
CA ASP A 95 -3.03 -4.13 -17.14
C ASP A 95 -2.18 -4.96 -16.16
N TRP A 96 -2.81 -5.57 -15.14
CA TRP A 96 -2.11 -6.48 -14.24
C TRP A 96 -1.44 -7.64 -14.99
N ALA A 97 -2.13 -8.20 -16.00
CA ALA A 97 -1.62 -9.33 -16.80
C ALA A 97 -0.62 -8.91 -17.88
N THR A 98 -0.42 -7.62 -18.11
CA THR A 98 0.55 -7.13 -19.12
C THR A 98 2.00 -7.17 -18.63
N ASP A 99 2.21 -7.19 -17.31
CA ASP A 99 3.53 -7.34 -16.71
C ASP A 99 3.70 -8.76 -16.16
N PRO A 100 4.56 -9.60 -16.78
CA PRO A 100 4.77 -10.98 -16.35
C PRO A 100 5.50 -11.12 -15.02
N THR A 101 5.98 -10.01 -14.44
CA THR A 101 6.66 -10.01 -13.14
C THR A 101 5.69 -9.81 -11.96
N HIS A 102 4.42 -9.53 -12.21
CA HIS A 102 3.37 -9.49 -11.19
C HIS A 102 3.12 -10.90 -10.62
N LYS A 103 3.23 -11.03 -9.31
CA LYS A 103 3.06 -12.28 -8.57
C LYS A 103 1.79 -12.27 -7.72
N ASN A 104 1.42 -11.09 -7.20
CA ASN A 104 0.36 -10.96 -6.20
C ASN A 104 -0.82 -10.18 -6.74
N HIS A 105 -2.04 -10.67 -6.43
CA HIS A 105 -3.29 -10.02 -6.77
C HIS A 105 -3.87 -9.34 -5.54
N PHE A 106 -4.26 -8.09 -5.67
CA PHE A 106 -4.83 -7.32 -4.57
C PHE A 106 -6.26 -6.87 -4.84
N ASN A 107 -7.05 -6.83 -3.78
CA ASN A 107 -8.35 -6.18 -3.70
C ASN A 107 -8.41 -5.24 -2.49
N SER A 108 -9.51 -4.54 -2.29
CA SER A 108 -9.63 -3.57 -1.19
C SER A 108 -9.59 -4.19 0.23
N TYR A 109 -9.56 -5.51 0.35
CA TYR A 109 -9.52 -6.27 1.61
C TYR A 109 -8.19 -7.01 1.83
N SER A 110 -7.27 -6.98 0.88
CA SER A 110 -6.04 -7.80 0.91
C SER A 110 -5.15 -7.54 2.12
N PHE A 111 -5.18 -6.31 2.68
CA PHE A 111 -4.42 -5.98 3.88
C PHE A 111 -5.17 -6.18 5.20
N ASN A 112 -6.40 -6.75 5.17
CA ASN A 112 -7.18 -6.94 6.39
C ASN A 112 -6.52 -7.90 7.39
N CYS A 113 -5.66 -8.83 6.94
CA CYS A 113 -4.90 -9.70 7.84
C CYS A 113 -3.91 -8.95 8.75
N PHE A 114 -3.53 -7.73 8.38
CA PHE A 114 -2.65 -6.86 9.17
C PHE A 114 -3.42 -5.83 10.00
N ILE A 115 -4.74 -5.70 9.83
CA ILE A 115 -5.57 -4.70 10.53
C ILE A 115 -6.02 -5.26 11.85
N ASP A 116 -5.63 -4.61 12.97
CA ASP A 116 -5.78 -5.10 14.33
C ASP A 116 -7.21 -5.58 14.67
N ASP A 117 -8.24 -4.82 14.27
CA ASP A 117 -9.66 -5.16 14.54
C ASP A 117 -10.31 -6.08 13.48
N ARG A 118 -9.56 -6.56 12.49
CA ARG A 118 -10.06 -7.35 11.34
C ARG A 118 -9.31 -8.63 11.07
N GLN A 119 -8.33 -8.95 11.89
CA GLN A 119 -7.53 -10.16 11.73
C GLN A 119 -8.41 -11.40 11.90
N LEU A 120 -8.65 -12.11 10.80
CA LEU A 120 -9.34 -13.40 10.83
C LEU A 120 -8.45 -14.51 11.42
N PHE A 121 -7.13 -14.35 11.29
CA PHE A 121 -6.13 -15.34 11.66
C PHE A 121 -4.94 -14.65 12.34
N PRO A 122 -5.04 -14.23 13.61
CA PRO A 122 -4.00 -13.46 14.31
C PRO A 122 -2.67 -14.22 14.48
N PHE A 123 -2.67 -15.54 14.25
CA PHE A 123 -1.46 -16.35 14.30
C PHE A 123 -0.54 -16.23 13.06
N TYR A 124 -1.01 -15.58 11.97
CA TYR A 124 -0.17 -15.39 10.79
C TYR A 124 0.85 -14.26 10.95
N THR A 125 0.53 -13.25 11.77
CA THR A 125 1.39 -12.08 11.92
C THR A 125 1.10 -11.33 13.23
N GLU A 126 2.15 -10.75 13.81
CA GLU A 126 2.04 -9.83 14.95
C GLU A 126 1.89 -8.36 14.49
N VAL A 127 1.93 -8.10 13.19
CA VAL A 127 1.76 -6.77 12.63
C VAL A 127 0.38 -6.23 12.92
N LYS A 128 0.31 -5.02 13.45
CA LYS A 128 -0.94 -4.32 13.77
C LYS A 128 -0.99 -2.99 13.05
N LEU A 129 -1.89 -2.87 12.11
CA LEU A 129 -2.12 -1.66 11.34
C LEU A 129 -3.55 -1.16 11.56
N LYS A 130 -3.72 0.16 11.47
CA LYS A 130 -5.03 0.82 11.46
C LYS A 130 -5.26 1.46 10.11
N PRO A 131 -6.36 1.14 9.42
CA PRO A 131 -6.66 1.75 8.14
C PRO A 131 -7.11 3.20 8.33
N ILE A 132 -6.36 4.14 7.73
CA ILE A 132 -6.74 5.54 7.63
C ILE A 132 -7.58 5.74 6.37
N ARG A 133 -7.12 5.18 5.25
CA ARG A 133 -7.79 5.28 3.96
C ARG A 133 -7.59 3.99 3.17
N THR A 134 -8.66 3.52 2.53
CA THR A 134 -8.61 2.50 1.48
C THR A 134 -9.43 3.03 0.31
N TYR A 135 -8.78 3.35 -0.80
CA TYR A 135 -9.41 3.93 -1.98
C TYR A 135 -9.22 3.04 -3.19
N VAL A 136 -10.27 2.90 -3.98
CA VAL A 136 -10.26 2.14 -5.23
C VAL A 136 -10.48 3.11 -6.38
N SER A 137 -9.50 3.29 -7.26
CA SER A 137 -9.73 3.96 -8.52
C SER A 137 -10.32 2.98 -9.53
N LEU A 138 -11.29 3.43 -10.31
CA LEU A 138 -11.92 2.61 -11.34
C LEU A 138 -11.32 2.88 -12.72
N ALA A 139 -11.51 1.95 -13.64
CA ALA A 139 -11.19 2.16 -15.05
C ALA A 139 -11.93 3.40 -15.60
N ASN A 140 -11.30 4.08 -16.55
CA ASN A 140 -11.70 5.43 -17.00
C ASN A 140 -13.19 5.61 -17.29
N LEU A 141 -13.82 4.63 -17.93
CA LEU A 141 -15.28 4.66 -18.24
C LEU A 141 -16.12 4.80 -16.97
N TRP A 142 -15.85 3.98 -15.97
CA TRP A 142 -16.62 3.93 -14.71
C TRP A 142 -16.36 5.16 -13.84
N ARG A 143 -15.14 5.68 -13.89
CA ARG A 143 -14.78 6.95 -13.25
C ARG A 143 -15.53 8.12 -13.91
N ALA A 144 -15.59 8.15 -15.24
CA ALA A 144 -16.26 9.22 -15.97
C ALA A 144 -17.78 9.31 -15.68
N VAL A 145 -18.43 8.19 -15.40
CA VAL A 145 -19.86 8.14 -15.01
C VAL A 145 -20.08 8.27 -13.49
N GLY A 146 -19.05 8.58 -12.71
CA GLY A 146 -19.16 8.86 -11.28
C GLY A 146 -19.26 7.64 -10.36
N LEU A 147 -19.16 6.41 -10.87
CA LEU A 147 -19.25 5.19 -10.05
C LEU A 147 -18.11 5.05 -9.04
N GLU A 148 -16.95 5.63 -9.33
CA GLU A 148 -15.82 5.66 -8.41
C GLU A 148 -16.18 6.35 -7.08
N LEU A 149 -17.02 7.40 -7.11
CA LEU A 149 -17.50 8.06 -5.90
C LEU A 149 -18.38 7.13 -5.07
N ILE A 150 -19.26 6.35 -5.72
CA ILE A 150 -20.17 5.42 -5.05
C ILE A 150 -19.38 4.30 -4.38
N VAL A 151 -18.38 3.74 -5.07
CA VAL A 151 -17.53 2.67 -4.53
C VAL A 151 -16.77 3.15 -3.30
N ASN A 152 -16.35 4.41 -3.26
CA ASN A 152 -15.56 4.99 -2.18
C ASN A 152 -16.37 5.86 -1.21
N LEU A 153 -17.69 5.73 -1.15
CA LEU A 153 -18.55 6.50 -0.25
C LEU A 153 -18.16 6.38 1.22
N ASP A 154 -17.61 5.25 1.62
CA ASP A 154 -17.15 5.00 2.99
C ASP A 154 -15.99 5.89 3.43
N GLN A 155 -15.31 6.58 2.50
CA GLN A 155 -14.31 7.60 2.85
C GLN A 155 -14.94 8.83 3.53
N HIS A 156 -16.20 9.12 3.22
CA HIS A 156 -16.96 10.24 3.78
C HIS A 156 -18.00 9.77 4.81
N TRP A 157 -18.59 8.61 4.58
CA TRP A 157 -19.62 8.01 5.41
C TRP A 157 -19.27 6.55 5.74
N PRO A 158 -18.68 6.27 6.91
CA PRO A 158 -18.28 4.91 7.31
C PRO A 158 -19.40 3.87 7.29
N SER A 159 -20.66 4.31 7.45
CA SER A 159 -21.85 3.45 7.31
C SER A 159 -22.06 2.90 5.89
N CYS A 160 -21.46 3.54 4.87
CA CYS A 160 -21.56 3.14 3.47
C CYS A 160 -20.50 2.09 3.03
N ARG A 161 -19.84 1.41 3.97
CA ARG A 161 -18.87 0.34 3.63
C ARG A 161 -19.47 -0.78 2.76
N PHE A 162 -20.77 -0.95 2.80
CA PHE A 162 -21.46 -1.96 1.99
C PHE A 162 -21.35 -1.68 0.48
N THR A 163 -21.22 -0.42 0.03
CA THR A 163 -21.12 -0.07 -1.40
C THR A 163 -19.85 -0.65 -2.01
N ARG A 164 -18.69 -0.47 -1.35
CA ARG A 164 -17.42 -1.05 -1.80
C ARG A 164 -17.47 -2.58 -1.71
N LYS A 165 -18.00 -3.14 -0.61
CA LYS A 165 -18.12 -4.58 -0.46
C LYS A 165 -18.99 -5.19 -1.57
N PHE A 166 -20.13 -4.57 -1.88
CA PHE A 166 -21.02 -5.03 -2.94
C PHE A 166 -20.32 -4.96 -4.31
N TRP A 167 -19.66 -3.83 -4.62
CA TRP A 167 -18.90 -3.68 -5.85
C TRP A 167 -17.78 -4.73 -5.96
N GLU A 168 -16.99 -4.89 -4.91
CA GLU A 168 -15.84 -5.81 -4.90
C GLU A 168 -16.27 -7.26 -5.19
N PHE A 169 -17.36 -7.72 -4.59
CA PHE A 169 -17.79 -9.11 -4.68
C PHE A 169 -18.64 -9.42 -5.91
N TYR A 170 -19.35 -8.45 -6.46
CA TYR A 170 -20.35 -8.72 -7.50
C TYR A 170 -20.11 -7.97 -8.81
N LEU A 171 -19.46 -6.82 -8.79
CA LEU A 171 -19.39 -5.95 -9.95
C LEU A 171 -17.96 -5.71 -10.47
N SER A 172 -16.94 -5.95 -9.67
CA SER A 172 -15.55 -5.61 -10.00
C SER A 172 -15.00 -6.31 -11.24
N ALA A 173 -15.53 -7.48 -11.61
CA ALA A 173 -15.17 -8.18 -12.85
C ALA A 173 -15.64 -7.44 -14.10
N VAL A 174 -16.74 -6.67 -14.02
CA VAL A 174 -17.31 -5.90 -15.12
C VAL A 174 -16.93 -4.43 -15.00
N MET A 175 -17.18 -3.84 -13.84
CA MET A 175 -16.82 -2.46 -13.50
C MET A 175 -15.41 -2.43 -12.87
N ARG A 176 -14.41 -2.66 -13.71
CA ARG A 176 -13.04 -2.98 -13.27
C ARG A 176 -12.40 -1.87 -12.45
N GLY A 177 -11.77 -2.27 -11.34
CA GLY A 177 -10.84 -1.44 -10.60
C GLY A 177 -9.57 -1.21 -11.41
N LYS A 178 -8.94 -0.05 -11.24
CA LYS A 178 -7.63 0.27 -11.82
C LYS A 178 -6.53 0.08 -10.78
N GLU A 179 -6.61 0.81 -9.69
CA GLU A 179 -5.60 0.85 -8.64
C GLU A 179 -6.23 0.86 -7.25
N LEU A 180 -5.48 0.39 -6.30
CA LEU A 180 -5.77 0.41 -4.88
C LEU A 180 -4.78 1.33 -4.18
N GLN A 181 -5.28 2.24 -3.35
CA GLN A 181 -4.49 3.10 -2.50
C GLN A 181 -4.81 2.80 -1.05
N PHE A 182 -3.82 2.38 -0.30
CA PHE A 182 -3.92 2.13 1.13
C PHE A 182 -3.07 3.15 1.87
N THR A 183 -3.66 3.82 2.86
CA THR A 183 -2.93 4.56 3.89
C THR A 183 -3.22 3.90 5.22
N LEU A 184 -2.18 3.33 5.81
CA LEU A 184 -2.25 2.53 7.03
C LEU A 184 -1.35 3.18 8.09
N GLU A 185 -1.82 3.25 9.34
CA GLU A 185 -1.05 3.70 10.50
C GLU A 185 -0.49 2.50 11.24
N VAL A 186 0.78 2.58 11.62
CA VAL A 186 1.48 1.54 12.38
C VAL A 186 1.13 1.63 13.85
N LEU A 187 0.62 0.52 14.43
CA LEU A 187 0.31 0.38 15.85
C LEU A 187 1.38 -0.50 16.51
N LYS A 188 2.21 0.11 17.36
CA LYS A 188 3.23 -0.58 18.19
C LYS A 188 3.10 -0.20 19.63
#